data_d845b5c6d605189ac356dd0691388750
#
_entry.id   d845b5c6d605189ac356dd0691388750
#
_cell.length_a   1.000
_cell.length_b   1.000
_cell.length_c   1.000
_cell.angle_alpha   90.00
_cell.angle_beta   90.00
_cell.angle_gamma   90.00
#
_symmetry.space_group_name_H-M   'P 1'
#
loop_
_entity.id
_entity.type
_entity.pdbx_description
1 polymer ?
#
loop_
_entity_poly.entity_id
_entity_poly.type
_entity_poly.pdbx_seq_one_letter_code
_entity_poly.pdbx_strand_id
1 'polypeptide(L)'
;MRKIISFLSLAVIILLAAACKETSPFKYESVPNDPMKARIYTLDNGLKVYLTVNKETPRIQTYIAVKVGGKNDPAETTGLAHYFEHLMFKGTQKFGTQNYEMEKPLLDQIEQLFEVYRKTTDEAERKEIYHQIDSISYEASKYAIPNEYDKLMAAIGANGTNAYTGFDMTVYTEDIPSNQVDNWAKIQADRFENNVIRGFHTELETVYEEKNMSLTSDGRKVY
;
A
#
# COMPACT_ATOMS: atom_id res chain seq x y z
N MET A 1 -41.43 15.01 -50.18
CA MET A 1 -41.05 15.67 -48.93
C MET A 1 -40.98 14.72 -47.74
N ARG A 2 -41.96 13.90 -47.42
CA ARG A 2 -41.94 12.97 -46.23
C ARG A 2 -40.76 11.97 -46.22
N LYS A 3 -40.35 11.38 -47.37
CA LYS A 3 -39.23 10.44 -47.47
C LYS A 3 -37.84 11.09 -47.24
N ILE A 4 -37.68 12.36 -47.65
CA ILE A 4 -36.44 13.12 -47.47
C ILE A 4 -36.22 13.49 -45.99
N ILE A 5 -37.32 13.83 -45.30
CA ILE A 5 -37.28 14.16 -43.85
C ILE A 5 -36.92 12.92 -43.04
N SER A 6 -37.42 11.70 -43.41
CA SER A 6 -37.09 10.43 -42.75
C SER A 6 -35.61 10.06 -42.93
N PHE A 7 -34.99 10.34 -44.08
CA PHE A 7 -33.58 10.07 -44.31
C PHE A 7 -32.68 11.06 -43.56
N LEU A 8 -33.06 12.32 -43.45
CA LEU A 8 -32.34 13.31 -42.64
C LEU A 8 -32.38 12.98 -41.15
N SER A 9 -33.54 12.55 -40.63
CA SER A 9 -33.68 12.14 -39.23
C SER A 9 -32.84 10.91 -38.90
N LEU A 10 -32.76 9.92 -39.77
CA LEU A 10 -31.96 8.72 -39.59
C LEU A 10 -30.45 9.06 -39.61
N ALA A 11 -30.01 9.95 -40.52
CA ALA A 11 -28.63 10.40 -40.62
C ALA A 11 -28.18 11.18 -39.37
N VAL A 12 -29.05 12.02 -38.79
CA VAL A 12 -28.75 12.76 -37.55
C VAL A 12 -28.64 11.82 -36.35
N ILE A 13 -29.49 10.78 -36.27
CA ILE A 13 -29.44 9.76 -35.21
C ILE A 13 -28.11 8.95 -35.30
N ILE A 14 -27.69 8.61 -36.51
CA ILE A 14 -26.40 7.90 -36.71
C ILE A 14 -25.21 8.77 -36.38
N LEU A 15 -25.24 10.08 -36.68
CA LEU A 15 -24.21 11.03 -36.31
C LEU A 15 -24.14 11.29 -34.81
N LEU A 16 -25.27 11.31 -34.12
CA LEU A 16 -25.32 11.43 -32.64
C LEU A 16 -24.84 10.15 -31.94
N ALA A 17 -25.07 8.96 -32.50
CA ALA A 17 -24.57 7.69 -31.96
C ALA A 17 -23.03 7.54 -32.13
N ALA A 18 -22.43 8.20 -33.11
CA ALA A 18 -20.99 8.20 -33.32
C ALA A 18 -20.22 9.17 -32.40
N ALA A 19 -20.91 10.11 -31.72
CA ALA A 19 -20.30 11.14 -30.89
C ALA A 19 -20.08 10.73 -29.41
N CYS A 20 -20.55 9.56 -28.98
CA CYS A 20 -20.32 9.04 -27.62
C CYS A 20 -19.18 8.01 -27.57
N LYS A 21 -18.04 8.28 -28.16
CA LYS A 21 -16.79 7.70 -27.69
C LYS A 21 -16.26 8.63 -26.60
N GLU A 22 -16.52 8.29 -25.36
CA GLU A 22 -15.71 8.82 -24.25
C GLU A 22 -14.24 8.48 -24.55
N THR A 23 -13.55 9.40 -25.19
CA THR A 23 -12.10 9.31 -25.32
C THR A 23 -11.53 9.68 -23.95
N SER A 24 -11.12 8.68 -23.19
CA SER A 24 -10.30 8.93 -22.00
C SER A 24 -9.18 9.91 -22.39
N PRO A 25 -8.96 10.98 -21.62
CA PRO A 25 -7.86 11.92 -21.89
C PRO A 25 -6.48 11.24 -21.78
N PHE A 26 -6.44 10.07 -21.16
CA PHE A 26 -5.23 9.28 -20.99
C PHE A 26 -5.11 8.23 -22.09
N LYS A 27 -3.95 8.18 -22.74
CA LYS A 27 -3.59 7.10 -23.67
C LYS A 27 -3.33 5.82 -22.89
N TYR A 28 -3.73 4.68 -23.41
CA TYR A 28 -3.46 3.37 -22.85
C TYR A 28 -3.00 2.38 -23.92
N GLU A 29 -2.23 1.41 -23.50
CA GLU A 29 -1.87 0.23 -24.27
C GLU A 29 -2.83 -0.91 -23.99
N SER A 30 -3.01 -1.82 -24.93
CA SER A 30 -3.76 -3.06 -24.77
C SER A 30 -3.02 -4.22 -25.40
N VAL A 31 -3.16 -5.41 -24.84
CA VAL A 31 -2.57 -6.63 -25.39
C VAL A 31 -3.59 -7.28 -26.33
N PRO A 32 -3.25 -7.58 -27.59
CA PRO A 32 -4.13 -8.30 -28.51
C PRO A 32 -4.54 -9.66 -27.92
N ASN A 33 -5.83 -9.97 -28.03
CA ASN A 33 -6.44 -11.21 -27.52
C ASN A 33 -6.36 -11.43 -26.00
N ASP A 34 -6.09 -10.39 -25.21
CA ASP A 34 -6.17 -10.47 -23.76
C ASP A 34 -7.62 -10.74 -23.31
N PRO A 35 -7.91 -11.87 -22.64
CA PRO A 35 -9.25 -12.20 -22.17
C PRO A 35 -9.77 -11.20 -21.12
N MET A 36 -8.88 -10.58 -20.37
CA MET A 36 -9.20 -9.57 -19.35
C MET A 36 -9.45 -8.19 -19.97
N LYS A 37 -9.08 -7.98 -21.25
CA LYS A 37 -9.15 -6.68 -21.95
C LYS A 37 -8.55 -5.55 -21.15
N ALA A 38 -7.40 -5.81 -20.53
CA ALA A 38 -6.71 -4.86 -19.69
C ALA A 38 -6.31 -3.60 -20.47
N ARG A 39 -6.53 -2.45 -19.86
CA ARG A 39 -6.02 -1.15 -20.30
C ARG A 39 -4.82 -0.82 -19.43
N ILE A 40 -3.68 -0.58 -20.07
CA ILE A 40 -2.41 -0.33 -19.37
C ILE A 40 -2.05 1.13 -19.57
N TYR A 41 -2.03 1.90 -18.49
CA TYR A 41 -1.64 3.30 -18.47
C TYR A 41 -0.25 3.41 -17.86
N THR A 42 0.57 4.29 -18.42
CA THR A 42 1.85 4.67 -17.82
C THR A 42 1.77 6.14 -17.45
N LEU A 43 1.93 6.43 -16.17
CA LEU A 43 1.94 7.80 -15.65
C LEU A 43 3.33 8.43 -15.82
N ASP A 44 3.42 9.76 -15.73
CA ASP A 44 4.65 10.52 -15.97
C ASP A 44 5.78 10.13 -15.00
N ASN A 45 5.44 9.68 -13.80
CA ASN A 45 6.38 9.17 -12.80
C ASN A 45 6.81 7.70 -13.03
N GLY A 46 6.33 7.06 -14.11
CA GLY A 46 6.63 5.67 -14.43
C GLY A 46 5.71 4.63 -13.81
N LEU A 47 4.74 5.03 -12.98
CA LEU A 47 3.75 4.11 -12.41
C LEU A 47 2.89 3.51 -13.53
N LYS A 48 2.76 2.19 -13.55
CA LYS A 48 1.85 1.48 -14.46
C LYS A 48 0.55 1.15 -13.75
N VAL A 49 -0.56 1.52 -14.39
CA VAL A 49 -1.91 1.24 -13.89
C VAL A 49 -2.61 0.29 -14.86
N TYR A 50 -3.02 -0.87 -14.37
CA TYR A 50 -3.72 -1.89 -15.13
C TYR A 50 -5.19 -1.87 -14.73
N LEU A 51 -6.08 -1.59 -15.67
CA LEU A 51 -7.52 -1.56 -15.44
C LEU A 51 -8.23 -2.64 -16.26
N THR A 52 -9.00 -3.48 -15.58
CA THR A 52 -9.92 -4.41 -16.20
C THR A 52 -11.35 -4.10 -15.74
N VAL A 53 -12.35 -4.45 -16.54
CA VAL A 53 -13.75 -4.18 -16.21
C VAL A 53 -14.48 -5.50 -16.03
N ASN A 54 -14.95 -5.75 -14.80
CA ASN A 54 -15.95 -6.76 -14.49
C ASN A 54 -17.24 -6.05 -14.06
N LYS A 55 -18.38 -6.41 -14.68
CA LYS A 55 -19.69 -5.79 -14.41
C LYS A 55 -20.60 -6.66 -13.53
N GLU A 56 -20.10 -7.78 -13.04
CA GLU A 56 -20.90 -8.73 -12.26
C GLU A 56 -21.13 -8.25 -10.82
N THR A 57 -20.21 -7.45 -10.28
CA THR A 57 -20.30 -6.91 -8.92
C THR A 57 -19.98 -5.41 -8.91
N PRO A 58 -20.59 -4.62 -8.01
CA PRO A 58 -20.30 -3.20 -7.85
C PRO A 58 -19.05 -2.99 -6.95
N ARG A 59 -18.04 -3.82 -7.09
CA ARG A 59 -16.80 -3.77 -6.30
C ARG A 59 -15.58 -3.79 -7.20
N ILE A 60 -14.45 -3.34 -6.67
CA ILE A 60 -13.15 -3.32 -7.33
C ILE A 60 -12.16 -4.07 -6.46
N GLN A 61 -11.59 -5.15 -7.00
CA GLN A 61 -10.42 -5.77 -6.41
C GLN A 61 -9.18 -4.97 -6.81
N THR A 62 -8.44 -4.48 -5.82
CA THR A 62 -7.25 -3.66 -6.02
C THR A 62 -5.98 -4.43 -5.68
N TYR A 63 -4.90 -4.12 -6.38
CA TYR A 63 -3.56 -4.63 -6.11
C TYR A 63 -2.56 -3.50 -6.33
N ILE A 64 -1.74 -3.20 -5.32
CA ILE A 64 -0.57 -2.33 -5.48
C ILE A 64 0.66 -3.21 -5.34
N ALA A 65 1.35 -3.43 -6.46
CA ALA A 65 2.54 -4.27 -6.52
C ALA A 65 3.80 -3.41 -6.54
N VAL A 66 4.64 -3.59 -5.52
CA VAL A 66 5.97 -2.99 -5.43
C VAL A 66 6.99 -4.03 -5.88
N LYS A 67 7.86 -3.68 -6.83
CA LYS A 67 8.87 -4.61 -7.39
C LYS A 67 10.08 -4.73 -6.45
N VAL A 68 9.80 -5.04 -5.19
CA VAL A 68 10.78 -5.33 -4.14
C VAL A 68 10.25 -6.50 -3.34
N GLY A 69 11.07 -7.51 -3.11
CA GLY A 69 10.75 -8.69 -2.34
C GLY A 69 12.01 -9.29 -1.72
N GLY A 70 11.90 -10.47 -1.14
CA GLY A 70 12.98 -11.10 -0.37
C GLY A 70 14.33 -11.23 -1.11
N LYS A 71 14.33 -11.30 -2.44
CA LYS A 71 15.59 -11.30 -3.22
C LYS A 71 16.37 -10.00 -3.17
N ASN A 72 15.72 -8.90 -2.80
CA ASN A 72 16.31 -7.57 -2.71
C ASN A 72 16.84 -7.27 -1.33
N ASP A 73 16.61 -8.17 -0.35
CA ASP A 73 17.11 -8.00 1.00
C ASP A 73 18.65 -8.03 1.02
N PRO A 74 19.30 -7.17 1.81
CA PRO A 74 20.73 -7.29 2.05
C PRO A 74 21.04 -8.63 2.72
N ALA A 75 22.18 -9.24 2.38
CA ALA A 75 22.56 -10.57 2.89
C ALA A 75 22.61 -10.63 4.43
N GLU A 76 22.97 -9.52 5.06
CA GLU A 76 23.10 -9.39 6.52
C GLU A 76 21.75 -9.10 7.22
N THR A 77 20.70 -8.73 6.47
CA THR A 77 19.39 -8.33 7.01
C THR A 77 18.24 -8.93 6.20
N THR A 78 18.24 -10.24 6.05
CA THR A 78 17.19 -10.96 5.35
C THR A 78 15.84 -10.85 6.07
N GLY A 79 14.76 -10.66 5.31
CA GLY A 79 13.42 -10.40 5.82
C GLY A 79 13.04 -8.92 5.86
N LEU A 80 13.92 -8.02 5.40
CA LEU A 80 13.70 -6.58 5.41
C LEU A 80 12.47 -6.17 4.56
N ALA A 81 12.27 -6.77 3.41
CA ALA A 81 11.12 -6.50 2.56
C ALA A 81 9.79 -6.85 3.26
N HIS A 82 9.72 -7.99 3.95
CA HIS A 82 8.55 -8.41 4.71
C HIS A 82 8.34 -7.51 5.94
N TYR A 83 9.40 -7.17 6.63
CA TYR A 83 9.34 -6.24 7.75
C TYR A 83 8.82 -4.86 7.30
N PHE A 84 9.29 -4.35 6.16
CA PHE A 84 8.82 -3.08 5.62
C PHE A 84 7.34 -3.13 5.18
N GLU A 85 6.87 -4.29 4.71
CA GLU A 85 5.45 -4.52 4.44
C GLU A 85 4.59 -4.20 5.68
N HIS A 86 4.96 -4.72 6.86
CA HIS A 86 4.27 -4.45 8.13
C HIS A 86 4.31 -2.97 8.51
N LEU A 87 5.46 -2.31 8.32
CA LEU A 87 5.61 -0.89 8.65
C LEU A 87 4.72 0.01 7.78
N MET A 88 4.36 -0.42 6.59
CA MET A 88 3.44 0.32 5.72
C MET A 88 2.00 0.42 6.26
N PHE A 89 1.64 -0.33 7.29
CA PHE A 89 0.33 -0.26 7.97
C PHE A 89 0.33 0.67 9.19
N LYS A 90 1.49 1.23 9.57
CA LYS A 90 1.62 2.06 10.79
C LYS A 90 1.12 3.49 10.62
N GLY A 91 0.76 3.88 9.40
CA GLY A 91 0.15 5.17 9.09
C GLY A 91 1.11 6.18 8.47
N THR A 92 0.65 7.41 8.39
CA THR A 92 1.32 8.53 7.74
C THR A 92 1.46 9.72 8.69
N GLN A 93 1.79 10.88 8.14
CA GLN A 93 1.72 12.15 8.90
C GLN A 93 0.28 12.57 9.20
N LYS A 94 -0.73 12.04 8.47
CA LYS A 94 -2.15 12.44 8.56
C LYS A 94 -3.04 11.44 9.28
N PHE A 95 -2.66 10.17 9.29
CA PHE A 95 -3.37 9.12 10.03
C PHE A 95 -2.37 8.18 10.72
N GLY A 96 -2.82 7.43 11.73
CA GLY A 96 -1.97 6.64 12.61
C GLY A 96 -1.40 7.46 13.77
N THR A 97 -1.77 8.74 13.88
CA THR A 97 -1.33 9.65 14.94
C THR A 97 -2.42 10.64 15.31
N GLN A 98 -2.47 11.02 16.59
CA GLN A 98 -3.32 12.10 17.08
C GLN A 98 -2.71 13.48 16.81
N ASN A 99 -1.38 13.57 16.78
CA ASN A 99 -0.64 14.82 16.54
C ASN A 99 0.78 14.52 16.08
N TYR A 100 1.01 14.54 14.78
CA TYR A 100 2.31 14.24 14.18
C TYR A 100 3.39 15.26 14.56
N GLU A 101 3.06 16.54 14.71
CA GLU A 101 4.03 17.56 15.08
C GLU A 101 4.64 17.32 16.46
N MET A 102 3.83 16.79 17.40
CA MET A 102 4.29 16.42 18.72
C MET A 102 4.97 15.05 18.75
N GLU A 103 4.54 14.13 17.89
CA GLU A 103 5.12 12.79 17.79
C GLU A 103 6.49 12.78 17.10
N LYS A 104 6.64 13.56 16.02
CA LYS A 104 7.85 13.55 15.18
C LYS A 104 9.16 13.75 15.95
N PRO A 105 9.30 14.71 16.87
CA PRO A 105 10.54 14.88 17.62
C PRO A 105 10.92 13.64 18.45
N LEU A 106 9.94 12.89 18.94
CA LEU A 106 10.17 11.66 19.68
C LEU A 106 10.66 10.53 18.76
N LEU A 107 10.04 10.41 17.57
CA LEU A 107 10.50 9.46 16.55
C LEU A 107 11.92 9.77 16.08
N ASP A 108 12.25 11.04 15.84
CA ASP A 108 13.59 11.47 15.47
C ASP A 108 14.63 11.13 16.57
N GLN A 109 14.27 11.26 17.85
CA GLN A 109 15.13 10.88 18.97
C GLN A 109 15.35 9.35 19.03
N ILE A 110 14.31 8.56 18.81
CA ILE A 110 14.40 7.10 18.76
C ILE A 110 15.37 6.68 17.66
N GLU A 111 15.26 7.26 16.45
CA GLU A 111 16.17 7.00 15.35
C GLU A 111 17.62 7.33 15.70
N GLN A 112 17.87 8.50 16.28
CA GLN A 112 19.20 8.92 16.72
C GLN A 112 19.79 7.98 17.76
N LEU A 113 19.01 7.55 18.74
CA LEU A 113 19.45 6.60 19.77
C LEU A 113 19.78 5.22 19.18
N PHE A 114 19.03 4.75 18.19
CA PHE A 114 19.37 3.52 17.48
C PHE A 114 20.67 3.65 16.70
N GLU A 115 20.97 4.82 16.12
CA GLU A 115 22.26 5.06 15.48
C GLU A 115 23.44 5.04 16.48
N VAL A 116 23.24 5.52 17.71
CA VAL A 116 24.24 5.40 18.79
C VAL A 116 24.33 3.93 19.23
N TYR A 117 23.21 3.28 19.49
CA TYR A 117 23.12 1.87 19.89
C TYR A 117 23.86 0.95 18.92
N ARG A 118 23.71 1.17 17.61
CA ARG A 118 24.37 0.39 16.55
C ARG A 118 25.90 0.49 16.59
N LYS A 119 26.42 1.63 17.03
CA LYS A 119 27.88 1.92 17.10
C LYS A 119 28.51 1.53 18.44
N THR A 120 27.69 1.39 19.49
CA THR A 120 28.15 1.05 20.83
C THR A 120 28.38 -0.46 20.95
N THR A 121 29.51 -0.87 21.48
CA THR A 121 29.91 -2.26 21.68
C THR A 121 29.88 -2.69 23.16
N ASP A 122 29.95 -1.75 24.10
CA ASP A 122 29.86 -2.04 25.52
C ASP A 122 28.42 -2.46 25.90
N GLU A 123 28.27 -3.62 26.55
CA GLU A 123 26.96 -4.18 26.85
C GLU A 123 26.17 -3.36 27.90
N ALA A 124 26.86 -2.76 28.88
CA ALA A 124 26.18 -1.96 29.90
C ALA A 124 25.67 -0.66 29.30
N GLU A 125 26.47 0.00 28.47
CA GLU A 125 26.10 1.21 27.74
C GLU A 125 24.96 0.92 26.74
N ARG A 126 25.01 -0.19 26.00
CA ARG A 126 23.93 -0.61 25.09
C ARG A 126 22.61 -0.79 25.84
N LYS A 127 22.64 -1.41 27.01
CA LYS A 127 21.45 -1.62 27.83
C LYS A 127 20.85 -0.28 28.30
N GLU A 128 21.67 0.67 28.66
CA GLU A 128 21.22 2.01 29.05
C GLU A 128 20.60 2.77 27.87
N ILE A 129 21.23 2.72 26.68
CA ILE A 129 20.69 3.34 25.47
C ILE A 129 19.34 2.69 25.11
N TYR A 130 19.23 1.36 25.20
CA TYR A 130 17.97 0.67 24.90
C TYR A 130 16.86 1.05 25.87
N HIS A 131 17.17 1.23 27.15
CA HIS A 131 16.20 1.72 28.14
C HIS A 131 15.71 3.14 27.81
N GLN A 132 16.58 4.02 27.30
CA GLN A 132 16.20 5.35 26.82
C GLN A 132 15.28 5.25 25.59
N ILE A 133 15.59 4.36 24.64
CA ILE A 133 14.75 4.09 23.47
C ILE A 133 13.35 3.65 23.92
N ASP A 134 13.24 2.70 24.83
CA ASP A 134 11.95 2.22 25.36
C ASP A 134 11.16 3.34 26.01
N SER A 135 11.81 4.17 26.82
CA SER A 135 11.17 5.29 27.51
C SER A 135 10.58 6.31 26.50
N ILE A 136 11.35 6.68 25.49
CA ILE A 136 10.91 7.64 24.46
C ILE A 136 9.85 7.01 23.57
N SER A 137 9.98 5.72 23.25
CA SER A 137 8.99 4.98 22.49
C SER A 137 7.64 4.91 23.20
N TYR A 138 7.65 4.75 24.52
CA TYR A 138 6.43 4.84 25.31
C TYR A 138 5.79 6.24 25.24
N GLU A 139 6.57 7.31 25.30
CA GLU A 139 6.04 8.68 25.12
C GLU A 139 5.47 8.89 23.73
N ALA A 140 6.16 8.42 22.68
CA ALA A 140 5.69 8.49 21.29
C ALA A 140 4.38 7.70 21.09
N SER A 141 4.26 6.54 21.72
CA SER A 141 3.07 5.68 21.60
C SER A 141 1.77 6.34 22.10
N LYS A 142 1.86 7.36 22.95
CA LYS A 142 0.69 8.13 23.42
C LYS A 142 0.03 8.92 22.30
N TYR A 143 0.76 9.23 21.23
CA TYR A 143 0.24 9.90 20.04
C TYR A 143 -0.26 8.92 18.99
N ALA A 144 0.23 7.69 18.99
CA ALA A 144 -0.15 6.70 18.00
C ALA A 144 -1.63 6.29 18.10
N ILE A 145 -2.29 6.12 16.93
CA ILE A 145 -3.62 5.54 16.81
C ILE A 145 -3.46 4.15 16.17
N PRO A 146 -3.48 3.08 16.97
CA PRO A 146 -3.29 1.73 16.44
C PRO A 146 -4.38 1.35 15.44
N ASN A 147 -3.98 0.68 14.36
CA ASN A 147 -4.85 0.12 13.32
C ASN A 147 -5.78 1.16 12.68
N GLU A 148 -5.35 2.43 12.60
CA GLU A 148 -6.18 3.48 12.00
C GLU A 148 -6.33 3.27 10.50
N TYR A 149 -5.32 2.74 9.82
CA TYR A 149 -5.43 2.36 8.41
C TYR A 149 -6.59 1.38 8.19
N ASP A 150 -6.69 0.32 8.98
CA ASP A 150 -7.78 -0.66 8.86
C ASP A 150 -9.14 -0.04 9.14
N LYS A 151 -9.22 0.89 10.09
CA LYS A 151 -10.43 1.66 10.37
C LYS A 151 -10.83 2.54 9.21
N LEU A 152 -9.88 3.21 8.55
CA LEU A 152 -10.14 4.03 7.36
C LEU A 152 -10.62 3.15 6.19
N MET A 153 -9.98 2.01 5.97
CA MET A 153 -10.39 1.06 4.93
C MET A 153 -11.78 0.50 5.22
N ALA A 154 -12.07 0.12 6.46
CA ALA A 154 -13.40 -0.32 6.88
C ALA A 154 -14.47 0.78 6.71
N ALA A 155 -14.13 2.04 7.00
CA ALA A 155 -15.05 3.18 6.85
C ALA A 155 -15.47 3.43 5.41
N ILE A 156 -14.61 3.14 4.42
CA ILE A 156 -14.96 3.18 2.99
C ILE A 156 -15.59 1.87 2.49
N GLY A 157 -15.82 0.88 3.38
CA GLY A 157 -16.44 -0.41 3.05
C GLY A 157 -15.51 -1.39 2.35
N ALA A 158 -14.20 -1.27 2.56
CA ALA A 158 -13.23 -2.25 2.09
C ALA A 158 -13.37 -3.58 2.83
N ASN A 159 -13.09 -4.67 2.12
CA ASN A 159 -12.97 -6.02 2.65
C ASN A 159 -11.61 -6.59 2.25
N GLY A 160 -11.10 -7.56 3.02
CA GLY A 160 -9.92 -8.32 2.66
C GLY A 160 -8.66 -7.45 2.54
N THR A 161 -8.58 -6.37 3.34
CA THR A 161 -7.35 -5.59 3.48
C THR A 161 -6.22 -6.52 3.92
N ASN A 162 -5.21 -6.68 3.08
CA ASN A 162 -4.11 -7.60 3.31
C ASN A 162 -2.86 -7.18 2.52
N ALA A 163 -1.74 -7.83 2.82
CA ALA A 163 -0.53 -7.73 2.01
C ALA A 163 0.23 -9.06 2.04
N TYR A 164 1.17 -9.22 1.15
CA TYR A 164 2.11 -10.33 1.17
C TYR A 164 3.41 -9.96 0.47
N THR A 165 4.50 -10.47 1.01
CA THR A 165 5.84 -10.34 0.42
C THR A 165 6.29 -11.68 -0.17
N GLY A 166 6.53 -11.68 -1.47
CA GLY A 166 7.12 -12.79 -2.19
C GLY A 166 8.61 -12.61 -2.43
N PHE A 167 9.18 -13.45 -3.29
CA PHE A 167 10.58 -13.35 -3.65
C PHE A 167 10.90 -12.09 -4.47
N ASP A 168 10.00 -11.71 -5.40
CA ASP A 168 10.20 -10.63 -6.37
C ASP A 168 9.44 -9.35 -6.06
N MET A 169 8.40 -9.42 -5.25
CA MET A 169 7.47 -8.30 -5.06
C MET A 169 6.80 -8.35 -3.69
N THR A 170 6.37 -7.18 -3.25
CA THR A 170 5.41 -6.98 -2.14
C THR A 170 4.11 -6.45 -2.72
N VAL A 171 2.98 -7.03 -2.34
CA VAL A 171 1.67 -6.69 -2.88
C VAL A 171 0.71 -6.35 -1.76
N TYR A 172 0.01 -5.22 -1.90
CA TYR A 172 -1.07 -4.78 -1.02
C TYR A 172 -2.39 -4.92 -1.75
N THR A 173 -3.40 -5.48 -1.09
CA THR A 173 -4.66 -5.86 -1.74
C THR A 173 -5.86 -5.46 -0.90
N GLU A 174 -6.88 -4.92 -1.53
CA GLU A 174 -8.19 -4.62 -0.95
C GLU A 174 -9.30 -4.88 -1.97
N ASP A 175 -10.47 -5.24 -1.46
CA ASP A 175 -11.72 -5.26 -2.21
C ASP A 175 -12.60 -4.09 -1.74
N ILE A 176 -12.85 -3.10 -2.61
CA ILE A 176 -13.53 -1.86 -2.27
C ILE A 176 -14.85 -1.70 -3.06
N PRO A 177 -15.86 -0.99 -2.53
CA PRO A 177 -17.00 -0.55 -3.32
C PRO A 177 -16.54 0.35 -4.48
N SER A 178 -17.12 0.16 -5.67
CA SER A 178 -16.69 0.88 -6.88
C SER A 178 -16.85 2.40 -6.80
N ASN A 179 -17.76 2.90 -5.96
CA ASN A 179 -17.95 4.33 -5.70
C ASN A 179 -16.97 4.92 -4.68
N GLN A 180 -16.04 4.11 -4.15
CA GLN A 180 -15.04 4.53 -3.16
C GLN A 180 -13.62 4.60 -3.73
N VAL A 181 -13.44 4.41 -5.04
CA VAL A 181 -12.13 4.40 -5.68
C VAL A 181 -11.35 5.70 -5.42
N ASP A 182 -12.01 6.85 -5.41
CA ASP A 182 -11.35 8.14 -5.15
C ASP A 182 -10.84 8.26 -3.70
N ASN A 183 -11.63 7.79 -2.74
CA ASN A 183 -11.23 7.78 -1.34
C ASN A 183 -10.10 6.78 -1.10
N TRP A 184 -10.22 5.58 -1.67
CA TRP A 184 -9.15 4.59 -1.66
C TRP A 184 -7.85 5.15 -2.24
N ALA A 185 -7.91 5.76 -3.43
CA ALA A 185 -6.73 6.31 -4.09
C ALA A 185 -6.04 7.41 -3.26
N LYS A 186 -6.80 8.26 -2.57
CA LYS A 186 -6.26 9.28 -1.67
C LYS A 186 -5.54 8.67 -0.46
N ILE A 187 -6.13 7.65 0.15
CA ILE A 187 -5.53 6.95 1.30
C ILE A 187 -4.23 6.27 0.85
N GLN A 188 -4.26 5.56 -0.29
CA GLN A 188 -3.07 4.87 -0.81
C GLN A 188 -1.98 5.87 -1.23
N ALA A 189 -2.33 6.95 -1.92
CA ALA A 189 -1.35 7.96 -2.30
C ALA A 189 -0.63 8.53 -1.07
N ASP A 190 -1.36 8.91 -0.03
CA ASP A 190 -0.77 9.40 1.21
C ASP A 190 0.10 8.34 1.90
N ARG A 191 -0.36 7.08 1.92
CA ARG A 191 0.39 5.95 2.50
C ARG A 191 1.73 5.71 1.81
N PHE A 192 1.79 5.80 0.49
CA PHE A 192 3.04 5.59 -0.26
C PHE A 192 3.92 6.83 -0.35
N GLU A 193 3.36 8.03 -0.20
CA GLU A 193 4.11 9.29 -0.25
C GLU A 193 4.62 9.72 1.12
N ASN A 194 3.81 9.56 2.18
CA ASN A 194 4.02 10.17 3.49
C ASN A 194 4.07 9.12 4.61
N ASN A 195 4.47 7.90 4.32
CA ASN A 195 4.59 6.84 5.34
C ASN A 195 5.48 7.30 6.50
N VAL A 196 5.06 6.96 7.71
CA VAL A 196 5.83 7.22 8.95
C VAL A 196 6.10 5.90 9.66
N ILE A 197 7.37 5.61 9.87
CA ILE A 197 7.81 4.41 10.59
C ILE A 197 7.57 4.61 12.08
N ARG A 198 6.55 3.91 12.62
CA ARG A 198 6.19 3.93 14.05
C ARG A 198 6.39 2.55 14.67
N GLY A 199 6.88 2.52 15.89
CA GLY A 199 7.00 1.28 16.66
C GLY A 199 7.81 0.20 15.94
N PHE A 200 8.81 0.58 15.14
CA PHE A 200 9.53 -0.35 14.29
C PHE A 200 10.21 -1.48 15.08
N HIS A 201 10.76 -1.21 16.26
CA HIS A 201 11.41 -2.22 17.09
C HIS A 201 10.42 -3.25 17.66
N THR A 202 9.20 -2.83 18.06
CA THR A 202 8.15 -3.75 18.50
C THR A 202 7.56 -4.55 17.35
N GLU A 203 7.45 -3.94 16.17
CA GLU A 203 7.01 -4.65 14.97
C GLU A 203 8.03 -5.68 14.48
N LEU A 204 9.31 -5.42 14.69
CA LEU A 204 10.36 -6.39 14.40
C LEU A 204 10.18 -7.68 15.22
N GLU A 205 9.78 -7.57 16.48
CA GLU A 205 9.46 -8.73 17.32
C GLU A 205 8.30 -9.54 16.74
N THR A 206 7.25 -8.88 16.28
CA THR A 206 6.10 -9.53 15.62
C THR A 206 6.52 -10.31 14.38
N VAL A 207 7.27 -9.67 13.48
CA VAL A 207 7.77 -10.32 12.25
C VAL A 207 8.73 -11.47 12.56
N TYR A 208 9.54 -11.34 13.61
CA TYR A 208 10.43 -12.40 14.07
C TYR A 208 9.64 -13.62 14.58
N GLU A 209 8.57 -13.42 15.35
CA GLU A 209 7.70 -14.50 15.81
C GLU A 209 6.94 -15.17 14.66
N GLU A 210 6.48 -14.42 13.67
CA GLU A 210 5.88 -14.97 12.45
C GLU A 210 6.88 -15.85 11.69
N LYS A 211 8.13 -15.41 11.59
CA LYS A 211 9.20 -16.19 11.02
C LYS A 211 9.40 -17.50 11.78
N ASN A 212 9.47 -17.43 13.10
CA ASN A 212 9.61 -18.62 13.95
C ASN A 212 8.42 -19.59 13.76
N MET A 213 7.19 -19.10 13.78
CA MET A 213 6.01 -19.92 13.50
C MET A 213 6.07 -20.55 12.11
N SER A 214 6.53 -19.81 11.11
CA SER A 214 6.69 -20.35 9.76
C SER A 214 7.68 -21.49 9.66
N LEU A 215 8.74 -21.48 10.47
CA LEU A 215 9.76 -22.53 10.53
C LEU A 215 9.27 -23.78 11.26
N THR A 216 8.20 -23.69 12.05
CA THR A 216 7.60 -24.87 12.73
C THR A 216 6.71 -25.69 11.80
N SER A 217 6.31 -25.17 10.64
CA SER A 217 5.49 -25.91 9.69
C SER A 217 6.34 -26.97 8.95
N ASP A 218 5.84 -28.23 8.95
CA ASP A 218 6.59 -29.37 8.40
C ASP A 218 6.92 -29.23 6.91
N GLY A 219 6.10 -28.51 6.13
CA GLY A 219 6.35 -28.26 4.72
C GLY A 219 7.53 -27.32 4.42
N ARG A 220 8.01 -26.55 5.41
CA ARG A 220 9.14 -25.63 5.28
C ARG A 220 10.45 -26.17 5.86
N LYS A 221 10.38 -27.25 6.63
CA LYS A 221 11.58 -27.93 7.15
C LYS A 221 12.33 -28.76 6.09
N VAL A 222 11.77 -28.91 4.91
CA VAL A 222 12.28 -29.79 3.84
C VAL A 222 13.10 -29.03 2.78
N TYR A 223 13.22 -27.68 2.91
CA TYR A 223 13.97 -26.87 1.93
C TYR A 223 15.07 -26.04 2.59
#